data_fc1509b3ad039054dafac7f038aff9ff
#
_entry.id   fc1509b3ad039054dafac7f038aff9ff
#
_cell.length_a   1.000
_cell.length_b   1.000
_cell.length_c   1.000
_cell.angle_alpha   90.00
_cell.angle_beta   90.00
_cell.angle_gamma   90.00
#
_symmetry.space_group_name_H-M   'P 1'
#
loop_
_entity.id
_entity.type
_entity.pdbx_description
1 polymer ?
#
loop_
_entity_poly.entity_id
_entity_poly.type
_entity_poly.pdbx_seq_one_letter_code
_entity_poly.pdbx_strand_id
1 'polypeptide(L)'
;VGFCHGVMNTDNMSMLGLTIDYGPFQFLDAFDPGHICNHSDNQGRYAYNRQPNIAYWNLYCLGQALLPLIGEQEQAVQALESYKTVFPQALQQRFRAKLGLSGSDPQDLPLIEEILKLLAADKVDFTIFWRSLSEGVAGTANTPVRDLFLDRDAFDQWQARHAQRLLQQ
;
A
#
# COMPACT_ATOMS: atom_id res chain seq x y z
N VAL A 1 -0.33 -3.70 -1.92
CA VAL A 1 -0.33 -2.50 -2.74
C VAL A 1 -1.46 -2.59 -3.76
N GLY A 2 -2.49 -1.71 -3.63
CA GLY A 2 -3.64 -1.66 -4.54
C GLY A 2 -4.73 -2.70 -4.32
N PHE A 3 -4.63 -3.55 -3.32
CA PHE A 3 -5.63 -4.54 -2.97
C PHE A 3 -6.46 -4.09 -1.76
N CYS A 4 -7.78 -4.10 -1.88
CA CYS A 4 -8.72 -3.84 -0.80
C CYS A 4 -9.49 -5.11 -0.49
N HIS A 5 -9.33 -5.64 0.73
CA HIS A 5 -10.00 -6.88 1.15
C HIS A 5 -11.49 -6.67 1.43
N GLY A 6 -11.83 -5.56 2.05
CA GLY A 6 -13.21 -5.14 2.34
C GLY A 6 -13.85 -5.72 3.59
N VAL A 7 -13.37 -6.83 4.15
CA VAL A 7 -13.87 -7.42 5.41
C VAL A 7 -12.70 -8.07 6.17
N MET A 8 -11.93 -7.26 6.89
CA MET A 8 -10.80 -7.75 7.69
C MET A 8 -11.20 -7.98 9.15
N ASN A 9 -12.22 -8.82 9.36
CA ASN A 9 -12.54 -9.33 10.70
C ASN A 9 -11.41 -10.22 11.22
N THR A 10 -11.38 -10.50 12.51
CA THR A 10 -10.38 -11.37 13.15
C THR A 10 -10.38 -12.79 12.59
N ASP A 11 -11.53 -13.29 12.15
CA ASP A 11 -11.71 -14.61 11.52
C ASP A 11 -11.28 -14.64 10.02
N ASN A 12 -11.07 -13.48 9.41
CA ASN A 12 -10.64 -13.34 8.01
C ASN A 12 -9.14 -13.05 7.87
N MET A 13 -8.36 -13.26 8.91
CA MET A 13 -6.90 -13.15 8.88
C MET A 13 -6.24 -14.48 9.22
N SER A 14 -5.47 -15.01 8.29
CA SER A 14 -4.70 -16.23 8.49
C SER A 14 -3.38 -15.94 9.21
N MET A 15 -3.06 -16.73 10.24
CA MET A 15 -1.75 -16.70 10.90
C MET A 15 -0.60 -17.15 9.96
N LEU A 16 -0.92 -17.79 8.85
CA LEU A 16 0.04 -18.19 7.82
C LEU A 16 0.33 -17.09 6.81
N GLY A 17 -0.23 -15.88 6.98
CA GLY A 17 -0.06 -14.76 6.05
C GLY A 17 -0.79 -14.92 4.71
N LEU A 18 -1.73 -15.85 4.64
CA LEU A 18 -2.55 -16.06 3.44
C LEU A 18 -3.74 -15.10 3.43
N THR A 19 -4.10 -14.59 2.27
CA THR A 19 -5.37 -13.88 2.08
C THR A 19 -6.48 -14.92 1.97
N ILE A 20 -7.52 -14.78 2.79
CA ILE A 20 -8.66 -15.70 2.86
C ILE A 20 -9.97 -14.91 2.80
N ASP A 21 -11.06 -15.62 2.54
CA ASP A 21 -12.43 -15.09 2.50
C ASP A 21 -12.60 -13.90 1.54
N TYR A 22 -12.38 -14.18 0.25
CA TYR A 22 -12.51 -13.21 -0.84
C TYR A 22 -13.97 -12.86 -1.11
N GLY A 23 -14.61 -12.11 -0.18
CA GLY A 23 -15.97 -11.61 -0.33
C GLY A 23 -16.01 -10.37 -1.24
N PRO A 24 -16.12 -9.16 -0.69
CA PRO A 24 -16.24 -7.94 -1.47
C PRO A 24 -14.87 -7.35 -1.87
N PHE A 25 -13.85 -8.17 -2.08
CA PHE A 25 -12.51 -7.68 -2.40
C PHE A 25 -12.48 -6.92 -3.74
N GLN A 26 -11.55 -6.00 -3.86
CA GLN A 26 -11.31 -5.25 -5.10
C GLN A 26 -9.84 -4.84 -5.23
N PHE A 27 -9.31 -4.83 -6.44
CA PHE A 27 -8.14 -4.03 -6.78
C PHE A 27 -8.59 -2.60 -7.10
N LEU A 28 -7.79 -1.61 -6.68
CA LEU A 28 -8.12 -0.21 -6.95
C LEU A 28 -8.12 0.05 -8.46
N ASP A 29 -9.20 0.69 -8.93
CA ASP A 29 -9.25 1.34 -10.24
C ASP A 29 -8.57 2.72 -10.13
N ALA A 30 -9.33 3.80 -9.98
CA ALA A 30 -8.75 5.09 -9.60
C ALA A 30 -8.10 5.00 -8.21
N PHE A 31 -6.93 5.61 -8.04
CA PHE A 31 -6.29 5.63 -6.73
C PHE A 31 -7.07 6.54 -5.76
N ASP A 32 -7.71 5.91 -4.82
CA ASP A 32 -8.41 6.56 -3.71
C ASP A 32 -7.98 5.89 -2.39
N PRO A 33 -7.23 6.61 -1.53
CA PRO A 33 -6.86 6.09 -0.22
C PRO A 33 -8.05 5.74 0.67
N GLY A 34 -9.18 6.43 0.49
CA GLY A 34 -10.42 6.21 1.24
C GLY A 34 -11.36 5.16 0.64
N HIS A 35 -10.94 4.46 -0.43
CA HIS A 35 -11.79 3.51 -1.15
C HIS A 35 -12.38 2.43 -0.23
N ILE A 36 -13.69 2.23 -0.36
CA ILE A 36 -14.48 1.23 0.38
C ILE A 36 -15.10 0.28 -0.65
N CYS A 37 -14.64 -0.98 -0.71
CA CYS A 37 -15.17 -1.97 -1.64
C CYS A 37 -16.37 -2.76 -1.08
N ASN A 38 -16.62 -2.71 0.23
CA ASN A 38 -17.75 -3.36 0.88
C ASN A 38 -18.92 -2.40 1.04
N HIS A 39 -20.00 -2.61 0.29
CA HIS A 39 -21.19 -1.77 0.34
C HIS A 39 -21.88 -1.71 1.71
N SER A 40 -21.64 -2.69 2.59
CA SER A 40 -22.18 -2.72 3.96
C SER A 40 -21.31 -1.97 4.97
N ASP A 41 -20.12 -1.53 4.58
CA ASP A 41 -19.19 -0.80 5.44
C ASP A 41 -19.46 0.71 5.41
N ASN A 42 -20.57 1.12 6.03
CA ASN A 42 -21.02 2.52 6.02
C ASN A 42 -20.07 3.49 6.73
N GLN A 43 -19.13 2.99 7.54
CA GLN A 43 -18.17 3.82 8.30
C GLN A 43 -16.74 3.75 7.74
N GLY A 44 -16.54 2.99 6.67
CA GLY A 44 -15.22 2.79 6.08
C GLY A 44 -14.23 2.11 7.02
N ARG A 45 -14.72 1.22 7.90
CA ARG A 45 -13.84 0.47 8.82
C ARG A 45 -12.73 -0.25 8.07
N TYR A 46 -13.05 -0.80 6.89
CA TYR A 46 -12.15 -1.57 6.04
C TYR A 46 -11.71 -0.81 4.79
N ALA A 47 -11.77 0.54 4.82
CA ALA A 47 -11.24 1.36 3.74
C ALA A 47 -9.76 1.02 3.46
N TYR A 48 -9.32 1.21 2.22
CA TYR A 48 -7.99 0.83 1.77
C TYR A 48 -6.87 1.32 2.70
N ASN A 49 -6.89 2.60 3.07
CA ASN A 49 -5.87 3.21 3.95
C ASN A 49 -6.00 2.79 5.42
N ARG A 50 -7.11 2.17 5.81
CA ARG A 50 -7.33 1.69 7.19
C ARG A 50 -6.90 0.24 7.39
N GLN A 51 -6.63 -0.50 6.31
CA GLN A 51 -6.26 -1.91 6.39
C GLN A 51 -5.07 -2.18 7.33
N PRO A 52 -3.99 -1.37 7.36
CA PRO A 52 -2.90 -1.58 8.30
C PRO A 52 -3.33 -1.48 9.76
N ASN A 53 -4.21 -0.53 10.08
CA ASN A 53 -4.70 -0.33 11.44
C ASN A 53 -5.62 -1.48 11.89
N ILE A 54 -6.45 -1.97 10.97
CA ILE A 54 -7.32 -3.13 11.24
C ILE A 54 -6.47 -4.40 11.40
N ALA A 55 -5.43 -4.60 10.60
CA ALA A 55 -4.51 -5.72 10.78
C ALA A 55 -3.83 -5.66 12.16
N TYR A 56 -3.37 -4.48 12.59
CA TYR A 56 -2.81 -4.30 13.93
C TYR A 56 -3.82 -4.60 15.04
N TRP A 57 -5.07 -4.14 14.87
CA TRP A 57 -6.17 -4.46 15.79
C TRP A 57 -6.41 -5.98 15.90
N ASN A 58 -6.41 -6.68 14.77
CA ASN A 58 -6.60 -8.13 14.75
C ASN A 58 -5.44 -8.86 15.43
N LEU A 59 -4.20 -8.40 15.25
CA LEU A 59 -3.04 -8.93 15.98
C LEU A 59 -3.14 -8.67 17.48
N TYR A 60 -3.68 -7.52 17.88
CA TYR A 60 -3.97 -7.24 19.29
C TYR A 60 -4.99 -8.23 19.86
N CYS A 61 -6.10 -8.50 19.13
CA CYS A 61 -7.09 -9.50 19.52
C CYS A 61 -6.47 -10.91 19.64
N LEU A 62 -5.58 -11.28 18.70
CA LEU A 62 -4.82 -12.52 18.76
C LEU A 62 -3.92 -12.58 20.01
N GLY A 63 -3.19 -11.52 20.31
CA GLY A 63 -2.37 -11.42 21.52
C GLY A 63 -3.19 -11.61 22.80
N GLN A 64 -4.38 -11.01 22.87
CA GLN A 64 -5.32 -11.20 23.97
C GLN A 64 -5.77 -12.67 24.11
N ALA A 65 -6.12 -13.31 22.99
CA ALA A 65 -6.54 -14.71 22.98
C ALA A 65 -5.41 -15.67 23.39
N LEU A 66 -4.16 -15.35 23.09
CA LEU A 66 -2.99 -16.14 23.45
C LEU A 66 -2.42 -15.83 24.84
N LEU A 67 -2.91 -14.80 25.51
CA LEU A 67 -2.39 -14.38 26.82
C LEU A 67 -2.32 -15.50 27.85
N PRO A 68 -3.29 -16.41 27.96
CA PRO A 68 -3.21 -17.55 28.90
C PRO A 68 -2.05 -18.50 28.62
N LEU A 69 -1.53 -18.54 27.39
CA LEU A 69 -0.37 -19.35 27.00
C LEU A 69 0.93 -18.60 27.14
N ILE A 70 0.93 -17.29 26.90
CA ILE A 70 2.10 -16.39 27.03
C ILE A 70 2.42 -16.16 28.51
N GLY A 71 1.39 -15.99 29.33
CA GLY A 71 1.49 -15.76 30.79
C GLY A 71 1.71 -14.29 31.16
N GLU A 72 2.52 -13.55 30.40
CA GLU A 72 2.91 -12.17 30.72
C GLU A 72 2.39 -11.18 29.64
N GLN A 73 1.55 -10.22 30.06
CA GLN A 73 0.99 -9.22 29.15
C GLN A 73 2.06 -8.39 28.43
N GLU A 74 3.15 -8.07 29.11
CA GLU A 74 4.24 -7.28 28.56
C GLU A 74 4.92 -7.96 27.36
N GLN A 75 5.07 -9.29 27.41
CA GLN A 75 5.61 -10.07 26.29
C GLN A 75 4.68 -10.03 25.07
N ALA A 76 3.38 -10.11 25.29
CA ALA A 76 2.39 -9.99 24.21
C ALA A 76 2.44 -8.59 23.55
N VAL A 77 2.53 -7.53 24.35
CA VAL A 77 2.66 -6.14 23.85
C VAL A 77 3.98 -5.98 23.09
N GLN A 78 5.08 -6.47 23.59
CA GLN A 78 6.38 -6.39 22.93
C GLN A 78 6.39 -7.12 21.58
N ALA A 79 5.73 -8.26 21.48
CA ALA A 79 5.58 -8.98 20.22
C ALA A 79 4.78 -8.15 19.17
N LEU A 80 3.73 -7.43 19.60
CA LEU A 80 2.93 -6.57 18.74
C LEU A 80 3.70 -5.35 18.20
N GLU A 81 4.64 -4.81 18.98
CA GLU A 81 5.43 -3.64 18.56
C GLU A 81 6.25 -3.93 17.29
N SER A 82 6.61 -5.19 17.03
CA SER A 82 7.31 -5.59 15.81
C SER A 82 6.53 -5.22 14.53
N TYR A 83 5.20 -5.27 14.56
CA TYR A 83 4.35 -4.90 13.43
C TYR A 83 4.57 -3.45 12.98
N LYS A 84 4.73 -2.52 13.95
CA LYS A 84 4.91 -1.09 13.66
C LYS A 84 6.20 -0.79 12.87
N THR A 85 7.16 -1.68 12.95
CA THR A 85 8.42 -1.57 12.19
C THR A 85 8.37 -2.39 10.90
N VAL A 86 7.90 -3.63 10.97
CA VAL A 86 7.91 -4.57 9.84
C VAL A 86 6.96 -4.14 8.72
N PHE A 87 5.73 -3.71 9.08
CA PHE A 87 4.74 -3.35 8.07
C PHE A 87 5.15 -2.15 7.20
N PRO A 88 5.56 -0.99 7.77
CA PRO A 88 5.99 0.15 6.96
C PRO A 88 7.21 -0.18 6.08
N GLN A 89 8.17 -0.93 6.59
CA GLN A 89 9.34 -1.35 5.81
C GLN A 89 8.96 -2.26 4.64
N ALA A 90 8.09 -3.24 4.87
CA ALA A 90 7.61 -4.13 3.83
C ALA A 90 6.80 -3.37 2.77
N LEU A 91 5.94 -2.43 3.18
CA LEU A 91 5.16 -1.60 2.26
C LEU A 91 6.08 -0.72 1.40
N GLN A 92 7.03 -0.04 2.02
CA GLN A 92 8.02 0.78 1.31
C GLN A 92 8.83 -0.05 0.31
N GLN A 93 9.27 -1.25 0.72
CA GLN A 93 9.99 -2.16 -0.18
C GLN A 93 9.17 -2.53 -1.42
N ARG A 94 7.87 -2.80 -1.25
CA ARG A 94 6.97 -3.10 -2.36
C ARG A 94 6.77 -1.92 -3.31
N PHE A 95 6.67 -0.69 -2.78
CA PHE A 95 6.58 0.50 -3.61
C PHE A 95 7.90 0.80 -4.33
N ARG A 96 9.04 0.63 -3.67
CA ARG A 96 10.36 0.72 -4.34
C ARG A 96 10.44 -0.24 -5.52
N ALA A 97 10.05 -1.49 -5.33
CA ALA A 97 10.04 -2.48 -6.40
C ALA A 97 9.14 -2.06 -7.58
N LYS A 98 7.97 -1.43 -7.30
CA LYS A 98 7.09 -0.88 -8.35
C LYS A 98 7.71 0.31 -9.09
N LEU A 99 8.53 1.10 -8.42
CA LEU A 99 9.27 2.22 -9.01
C LEU A 99 10.57 1.78 -9.70
N GLY A 100 10.90 0.49 -9.68
CA GLY A 100 12.16 -0.03 -10.24
C GLY A 100 13.39 0.36 -9.42
N LEU A 101 13.21 0.76 -8.16
CA LEU A 101 14.31 1.18 -7.29
C LEU A 101 14.95 -0.02 -6.59
N SER A 102 16.26 -0.17 -6.75
CA SER A 102 17.11 -1.11 -6.02
C SER A 102 17.77 -0.41 -4.82
N GLY A 103 18.09 -1.19 -3.80
CA GLY A 103 18.69 -0.64 -2.57
C GLY A 103 17.67 0.15 -1.73
N SER A 104 18.18 1.00 -0.84
CA SER A 104 17.39 1.87 0.02
C SER A 104 18.06 3.24 0.12
N ASP A 105 17.31 4.29 -0.14
CA ASP A 105 17.73 5.67 -0.04
C ASP A 105 16.72 6.47 0.78
N PRO A 106 17.13 7.45 1.61
CA PRO A 106 16.22 8.31 2.35
C PRO A 106 15.21 9.08 1.48
N GLN A 107 15.54 9.32 0.21
CA GLN A 107 14.66 10.00 -0.74
C GLN A 107 13.54 9.11 -1.30
N ASP A 108 13.62 7.78 -1.10
CA ASP A 108 12.63 6.84 -1.66
C ASP A 108 11.24 7.06 -1.06
N LEU A 109 11.16 7.30 0.26
CA LEU A 109 9.86 7.51 0.92
C LEU A 109 9.16 8.80 0.46
N PRO A 110 9.80 9.98 0.46
CA PRO A 110 9.23 11.19 -0.13
C PRO A 110 8.76 11.00 -1.58
N LEU A 111 9.54 10.29 -2.40
CA LEU A 111 9.21 10.03 -3.80
C LEU A 111 7.94 9.16 -3.94
N ILE A 112 7.79 8.14 -3.08
CA ILE A 112 6.61 7.28 -3.04
C ILE A 112 5.39 8.06 -2.57
N GLU A 113 5.51 8.83 -1.48
CA GLU A 113 4.40 9.60 -0.92
C GLU A 113 3.87 10.63 -1.91
N GLU A 114 4.76 11.27 -2.65
CA GLU A 114 4.38 12.29 -3.61
C GLU A 114 3.64 11.69 -4.80
N ILE A 115 4.12 10.61 -5.40
CA ILE A 115 3.38 10.00 -6.52
C ILE A 115 2.00 9.50 -6.07
N LEU A 116 1.89 8.95 -4.86
CA LEU A 116 0.59 8.54 -4.33
C LEU A 116 -0.36 9.74 -4.12
N LYS A 117 0.16 10.91 -3.73
CA LYS A 117 -0.65 12.15 -3.65
C LYS A 117 -1.12 12.62 -5.03
N LEU A 118 -0.24 12.59 -6.04
CA LEU A 118 -0.61 12.97 -7.42
C LEU A 118 -1.66 12.01 -7.98
N LEU A 119 -1.48 10.70 -7.81
CA LEU A 119 -2.44 9.69 -8.23
C LEU A 119 -3.82 9.90 -7.58
N ALA A 120 -3.85 10.25 -6.30
CA ALA A 120 -5.10 10.51 -5.57
C ALA A 120 -5.78 11.81 -6.02
N ALA A 121 -5.01 12.88 -6.26
CA ALA A 121 -5.52 14.19 -6.67
C ALA A 121 -6.22 14.11 -8.02
N ASP A 122 -5.62 13.42 -8.98
CA ASP A 122 -6.12 13.31 -10.35
C ASP A 122 -6.98 12.06 -10.59
N LYS A 123 -7.20 11.25 -9.54
CA LYS A 123 -7.92 9.97 -9.60
C LYS A 123 -7.41 9.05 -10.71
N VAL A 124 -6.11 8.98 -10.84
CA VAL A 124 -5.44 8.18 -11.88
C VAL A 124 -5.68 6.70 -11.63
N ASP A 125 -5.95 5.94 -12.70
CA ASP A 125 -6.05 4.48 -12.63
C ASP A 125 -4.74 3.88 -12.11
N PHE A 126 -4.84 3.18 -10.98
CA PHE A 126 -3.69 2.70 -10.24
C PHE A 126 -2.92 1.60 -10.99
N THR A 127 -3.65 0.70 -11.62
CA THR A 127 -3.05 -0.41 -12.37
C THR A 127 -2.43 0.06 -13.68
N ILE A 128 -3.15 0.91 -14.42
CA ILE A 128 -2.66 1.48 -15.68
C ILE A 128 -1.42 2.32 -15.44
N PHE A 129 -1.41 3.15 -14.39
CA PHE A 129 -0.23 3.95 -14.03
C PHE A 129 1.04 3.10 -13.88
N TRP A 130 0.99 2.05 -13.03
CA TRP A 130 2.19 1.23 -12.78
C TRP A 130 2.65 0.47 -14.03
N ARG A 131 1.71 0.01 -14.85
CA ARG A 131 2.04 -0.63 -16.13
C ARG A 131 2.67 0.34 -17.10
N SER A 132 2.04 1.49 -17.32
CA SER A 132 2.55 2.52 -18.23
C SER A 132 3.91 3.07 -17.79
N LEU A 133 4.13 3.24 -16.47
CA LEU A 133 5.43 3.64 -15.94
C LEU A 133 6.52 2.62 -16.28
N SER A 134 6.23 1.33 -16.11
CA SER A 134 7.14 0.23 -16.43
C SER A 134 7.45 0.15 -17.93
N GLU A 135 6.41 0.28 -18.78
CA GLU A 135 6.52 0.26 -20.23
C GLU A 135 7.26 1.51 -20.75
N GLY A 136 7.05 2.67 -20.11
CA GLY A 136 7.73 3.92 -20.44
C GLY A 136 9.23 3.84 -20.24
N VAL A 137 9.68 3.21 -19.15
CA VAL A 137 11.12 2.94 -18.89
C VAL A 137 11.69 1.98 -19.94
N ALA A 138 10.91 0.99 -20.38
CA ALA A 138 11.30 0.05 -21.43
C ALA A 138 11.21 0.61 -22.86
N GLY A 139 10.65 1.81 -23.03
CA GLY A 139 10.45 2.43 -24.36
C GLY A 139 9.33 1.78 -25.19
N THR A 140 8.42 1.03 -24.57
CA THR A 140 7.34 0.26 -25.23
C THR A 140 5.94 0.81 -24.96
N ALA A 141 5.83 1.93 -24.23
CA ALA A 141 4.54 2.50 -23.83
C ALA A 141 3.72 3.00 -25.06
N ASN A 142 2.47 2.55 -25.16
CA ASN A 142 1.51 3.04 -26.14
C ASN A 142 0.94 4.42 -25.79
N THR A 143 0.85 4.73 -24.50
CA THR A 143 0.37 6.01 -23.97
C THR A 143 1.41 6.57 -23.01
N PRO A 144 1.85 7.83 -23.19
CA PRO A 144 2.75 8.47 -22.26
C PRO A 144 2.13 8.51 -20.86
N VAL A 145 2.86 8.10 -19.84
CA VAL A 145 2.41 8.11 -18.43
C VAL A 145 1.92 9.50 -18.01
N ARG A 146 2.57 10.53 -18.54
CA ARG A 146 2.22 11.94 -18.33
C ARG A 146 0.76 12.27 -18.69
N ASP A 147 0.19 11.61 -19.70
CA ASP A 147 -1.18 11.89 -20.17
C ASP A 147 -2.26 11.31 -19.23
N LEU A 148 -1.87 10.52 -18.25
CA LEU A 148 -2.76 10.06 -17.18
C LEU A 148 -3.07 11.16 -16.15
N PHE A 149 -2.28 12.24 -16.13
CA PHE A 149 -2.37 13.30 -15.13
C PHE A 149 -3.01 14.57 -15.70
N LEU A 150 -3.85 15.22 -14.88
CA LEU A 150 -4.36 16.55 -15.13
C LEU A 150 -3.29 17.61 -14.83
N ASP A 151 -2.63 17.47 -13.68
CA ASP A 151 -1.47 18.31 -13.31
C ASP A 151 -0.18 17.69 -13.89
N ARG A 152 0.03 17.94 -15.16
CA ARG A 152 1.20 17.41 -15.89
C ARG A 152 2.52 18.00 -15.42
N ASP A 153 2.51 19.23 -14.94
CA ASP A 153 3.73 19.90 -14.50
C ASP A 153 4.22 19.32 -13.15
N ALA A 154 3.30 19.02 -12.24
CA ALA A 154 3.63 18.31 -11.01
C ALA A 154 4.16 16.89 -11.29
N PHE A 155 3.54 16.18 -12.23
CA PHE A 155 4.05 14.87 -12.65
C PHE A 155 5.44 14.95 -13.27
N ASP A 156 5.71 15.92 -14.15
CA ASP A 156 7.03 16.10 -14.79
C ASP A 156 8.13 16.35 -13.74
N GLN A 157 7.84 17.15 -12.72
CA GLN A 157 8.77 17.39 -11.60
C GLN A 157 9.06 16.12 -10.81
N TRP A 158 8.03 15.34 -10.53
CA TRP A 158 8.20 14.04 -9.88
C TRP A 158 9.01 13.07 -10.75
N GLN A 159 8.68 12.97 -12.03
CA GLN A 159 9.35 12.08 -12.99
C GLN A 159 10.84 12.40 -13.13
N ALA A 160 11.21 13.68 -13.14
CA ALA A 160 12.62 14.10 -13.19
C ALA A 160 13.41 13.57 -11.97
N ARG A 161 12.83 13.66 -10.76
CA ARG A 161 13.45 13.12 -9.54
C ARG A 161 13.51 11.59 -9.54
N HIS A 162 12.45 10.93 -10.00
CA HIS A 162 12.43 9.48 -10.17
C HIS A 162 13.54 9.01 -11.14
N ALA A 163 13.68 9.67 -12.31
CA ALA A 163 14.72 9.36 -13.27
C ALA A 163 16.12 9.58 -12.68
N GLN A 164 16.32 10.67 -11.93
CA GLN A 164 17.59 10.93 -11.25
C GLN A 164 17.91 9.83 -10.24
N ARG A 165 16.90 9.38 -9.46
CA ARG A 165 17.09 8.31 -8.47
C ARG A 165 17.41 6.96 -9.13
N LEU A 166 16.83 6.66 -10.30
CA LEU A 166 17.15 5.47 -11.10
C LEU A 166 18.61 5.46 -11.58
N LEU A 167 19.20 6.62 -11.87
CA LEU A 167 20.59 6.72 -12.32
C LEU A 167 21.61 6.57 -11.18
N GLN A 168 21.18 6.60 -9.92
CA GLN A 168 22.04 6.48 -8.73
C GLN A 168 22.19 5.04 -8.21
N GLN A 169 21.57 4.06 -8.85
CA GLN A 169 21.60 2.65 -8.41
C GLN A 169 22.66 1.82 -9.13
#